data_aaf63f22dbeb0a67f0108ad5d6fc256f
#
_entry.id   aaf63f22dbeb0a67f0108ad5d6fc256f
#
_cell.length_a   1.000
_cell.length_b   1.000
_cell.length_c   1.000
_cell.angle_alpha   90.00
_cell.angle_beta   90.00
_cell.angle_gamma   90.00
#
_symmetry.space_group_name_H-M   'P 1'
#
loop_
_entity.id
_entity.type
_entity.pdbx_description
1 polymer ?
#
loop_
_entity_poly.entity_id
_entity_poly.type
_entity_poly.pdbx_seq_one_letter_code
_entity_poly.pdbx_strand_id
1 'polypeptide(L)'
;MLESYFAPNPATTRGQPVRLSADPSGKQFVYASGRSIVIRSLQDPSKSREYTGHTQPTSVATFSPSGYYIASGDIAGNVRIWDSINDEHILKSEFRPISGRINDIAWDMDSQRVMAVGEGKEKFGHVFAYDSGNSLGTVEGHSKVINACSMRQQRPFRAVTCSDDGTCVFYHGPPYKFNSTLKEHSGFVMDAKYAPSNEYFVTAGADKKLFLYDGKTGDLVRQVAANTESPHMGSIYAVAWSPDSKFIVTSSGDRTCKFWDIAQDKLVSTVQISSTSAPEYQQVGNLWAGEHIISLSLSGDINVLEMGNERPVRVITGHQKAITAAALTPSGTLYTGSYDGKLCTWDFTGHAQTVEGPKNEAKPEDMVACGDAVAMGFIDDVVRFAEGSKITGASSGLSAAPVSVAIDKNGTTVAALANGELVVVSRAKVTKVTTKSEARAVAVSGSTVAVGYADHSVHLYHLQSDTLVAAGVSMTANTREITRLAFTHNGQLLAAGDAGGKIVVARADTGETVTARWGAHTARIYGLAWSSDNQHAASSALDGHVIVWDVANPLRKTLIKNAHLGGASSVAFVDPQTIVSTGADGGVKVWTIQCI
;
A
#
# COMPACT_ATOMS: atom_id res chain seq x y z
N MET A 1 8.76 -9.05 -18.21
CA MET A 1 7.27 -9.12 -18.06
C MET A 1 6.93 -9.08 -16.59
N LEU A 2 5.84 -8.44 -16.17
CA LEU A 2 5.38 -8.49 -14.78
C LEU A 2 4.92 -9.92 -14.45
N GLU A 3 5.50 -10.53 -13.44
CA GLU A 3 5.19 -11.89 -12.99
C GLU A 3 4.25 -11.88 -11.80
N SER A 4 4.57 -11.05 -10.80
CA SER A 4 3.77 -10.90 -9.59
C SER A 4 3.71 -9.45 -9.16
N TYR A 5 2.56 -9.04 -8.64
CA TYR A 5 2.36 -7.73 -8.04
C TYR A 5 1.71 -7.85 -6.66
N PHE A 6 2.51 -7.66 -5.63
CA PHE A 6 2.04 -7.52 -4.26
C PHE A 6 1.65 -6.06 -4.05
N ALA A 7 0.37 -5.79 -4.25
CA ALA A 7 -0.16 -4.44 -4.18
C ALA A 7 -0.12 -3.88 -2.75
N PRO A 8 -0.05 -2.55 -2.59
CA PRO A 8 -0.20 -1.91 -1.30
C PRO A 8 -1.56 -2.27 -0.68
N ASN A 9 -1.60 -2.39 0.63
CA ASN A 9 -2.84 -2.64 1.34
C ASN A 9 -3.76 -1.40 1.30
N PRO A 10 -5.08 -1.55 1.53
CA PRO A 10 -6.03 -0.44 1.49
C PRO A 10 -5.61 0.71 2.40
N ALA A 11 -5.72 1.95 1.90
CA ALA A 11 -5.45 3.13 2.70
C ALA A 11 -6.53 3.31 3.77
N THR A 12 -6.12 3.55 5.00
CA THR A 12 -7.00 3.71 6.15
C THR A 12 -6.82 5.06 6.82
N THR A 13 -7.88 5.56 7.43
CA THR A 13 -7.85 6.76 8.28
C THR A 13 -8.67 6.47 9.54
N ARG A 14 -8.12 6.81 10.69
CA ARG A 14 -8.82 6.58 11.96
C ARG A 14 -10.16 7.31 11.99
N GLY A 15 -11.20 6.60 12.39
CA GLY A 15 -12.55 7.16 12.46
C GLY A 15 -13.32 7.14 11.15
N GLN A 16 -12.73 6.69 10.04
CA GLN A 16 -13.38 6.59 8.75
C GLN A 16 -13.55 5.13 8.31
N PRO A 17 -14.73 4.74 7.79
CA PRO A 17 -14.91 3.44 7.18
C PRO A 17 -14.16 3.35 5.84
N VAL A 18 -13.68 2.15 5.52
CA VAL A 18 -13.06 1.84 4.22
C VAL A 18 -14.00 0.94 3.42
N ARG A 19 -14.25 1.34 2.17
CA ARG A 19 -15.13 0.61 1.26
C ARG A 19 -14.35 -0.43 0.47
N LEU A 20 -14.84 -1.65 0.50
CA LEU A 20 -14.36 -2.76 -0.31
C LEU A 20 -15.51 -3.25 -1.18
N SER A 21 -15.25 -3.61 -2.43
CA SER A 21 -16.26 -4.14 -3.33
C SER A 21 -15.73 -5.36 -4.07
N ALA A 22 -16.50 -6.44 -4.10
CA ALA A 22 -16.16 -7.63 -4.88
C ALA A 22 -16.68 -7.54 -6.31
N ASP A 23 -16.01 -8.24 -7.21
CA ASP A 23 -16.54 -8.52 -8.53
C ASP A 23 -17.74 -9.50 -8.43
N PRO A 24 -18.64 -9.56 -9.42
CA PRO A 24 -19.80 -10.45 -9.36
C PRO A 24 -19.48 -11.94 -9.26
N SER A 25 -18.28 -12.35 -9.67
CA SER A 25 -17.83 -13.74 -9.54
C SER A 25 -17.29 -14.09 -8.15
N GLY A 26 -17.08 -13.11 -7.27
CA GLY A 26 -16.51 -13.28 -5.94
C GLY A 26 -15.04 -13.71 -5.92
N LYS A 27 -14.29 -13.48 -7.01
CA LYS A 27 -12.88 -13.87 -7.14
C LYS A 27 -11.90 -12.74 -6.87
N GLN A 28 -12.34 -11.50 -7.09
CA GLN A 28 -11.53 -10.30 -6.96
C GLN A 28 -12.26 -9.25 -6.11
N PHE A 29 -11.51 -8.37 -5.52
CA PHE A 29 -12.05 -7.20 -4.84
C PHE A 29 -11.25 -5.95 -5.20
N VAL A 30 -11.89 -4.80 -5.06
CA VAL A 30 -11.34 -3.50 -5.40
C VAL A 30 -11.33 -2.58 -4.19
N TYR A 31 -10.30 -1.75 -4.10
CA TYR A 31 -10.14 -0.73 -3.06
C TYR A 31 -9.24 0.42 -3.51
N ALA A 32 -9.32 1.52 -2.76
CA ALA A 32 -8.50 2.71 -2.96
C ALA A 32 -7.17 2.61 -2.20
N SER A 33 -6.06 3.00 -2.85
CA SER A 33 -4.74 3.13 -2.23
C SER A 33 -3.95 4.26 -2.87
N GLY A 34 -3.63 5.31 -2.11
CA GLY A 34 -2.93 6.47 -2.64
C GLY A 34 -3.69 7.15 -3.79
N ARG A 35 -3.09 7.23 -4.97
CA ARG A 35 -3.73 7.72 -6.21
C ARG A 35 -4.19 6.60 -7.14
N SER A 36 -4.00 5.36 -6.74
CA SER A 36 -4.36 4.18 -7.52
C SER A 36 -5.61 3.50 -6.96
N ILE A 37 -6.31 2.80 -7.82
CA ILE A 37 -7.31 1.80 -7.44
C ILE A 37 -6.70 0.44 -7.70
N VAL A 38 -6.74 -0.42 -6.69
CA VAL A 38 -6.18 -1.77 -6.76
C VAL A 38 -7.31 -2.78 -6.95
N ILE A 39 -7.15 -3.66 -7.93
CA ILE A 39 -7.95 -4.88 -8.11
C ILE A 39 -7.08 -6.04 -7.65
N ARG A 40 -7.53 -6.79 -6.65
CA ARG A 40 -6.76 -7.87 -6.03
C ARG A 40 -7.52 -9.18 -6.02
N SER A 41 -6.83 -10.28 -6.25
CA SER A 41 -7.43 -11.62 -6.09
C SER A 41 -7.71 -11.91 -4.60
N LEU A 42 -8.87 -12.52 -4.31
CA LEU A 42 -9.20 -13.01 -2.96
C LEU A 42 -8.45 -14.28 -2.60
N GLN A 43 -8.04 -15.08 -3.59
CA GLN A 43 -7.33 -16.35 -3.39
C GLN A 43 -5.82 -16.16 -3.34
N ASP A 44 -5.27 -15.38 -4.29
CA ASP A 44 -3.84 -15.23 -4.51
C ASP A 44 -3.38 -13.77 -4.36
N PRO A 45 -2.79 -13.39 -3.21
CA PRO A 45 -2.33 -12.02 -2.97
C PRO A 45 -1.27 -11.50 -3.93
N SER A 46 -0.58 -12.37 -4.66
CA SER A 46 0.44 -11.99 -5.65
C SER A 46 -0.17 -11.51 -6.98
N LYS A 47 -1.48 -11.74 -7.16
CA LYS A 47 -2.22 -11.37 -8.36
C LYS A 47 -3.03 -10.11 -8.11
N SER A 48 -2.47 -8.99 -8.52
CA SER A 48 -3.12 -7.69 -8.45
C SER A 48 -2.95 -6.93 -9.75
N ARG A 49 -3.85 -5.98 -9.99
CA ARG A 49 -3.80 -4.99 -11.07
C ARG A 49 -4.10 -3.62 -10.49
N GLU A 50 -3.67 -2.57 -11.15
CA GLU A 50 -3.91 -1.21 -10.69
C GLU A 50 -4.41 -0.29 -11.79
N TYR A 51 -5.35 0.58 -11.43
CA TYR A 51 -5.77 1.72 -12.25
C TYR A 51 -5.17 3.00 -11.69
N THR A 52 -4.38 3.71 -12.49
CA THR A 52 -3.60 4.89 -12.11
C THR A 52 -4.12 6.19 -12.71
N GLY A 53 -5.36 6.20 -13.23
CA GLY A 53 -5.91 7.34 -13.94
C GLY A 53 -6.22 8.57 -13.08
N HIS A 54 -6.41 8.42 -11.76
CA HIS A 54 -6.70 9.55 -10.87
C HIS A 54 -5.48 10.45 -10.65
N THR A 55 -5.72 11.77 -10.68
CA THR A 55 -4.70 12.80 -10.38
C THR A 55 -4.67 13.17 -8.90
N GLN A 56 -5.78 12.92 -8.19
CA GLN A 56 -5.93 13.16 -6.75
C GLN A 56 -5.95 11.82 -5.99
N PRO A 57 -5.69 11.83 -4.68
CA PRO A 57 -5.83 10.64 -3.85
C PRO A 57 -7.24 10.03 -3.98
N THR A 58 -7.30 8.73 -4.19
CA THR A 58 -8.53 7.96 -4.32
C THR A 58 -9.15 7.67 -2.95
N SER A 59 -10.44 7.46 -2.88
CA SER A 59 -11.17 7.24 -1.62
C SER A 59 -12.08 6.02 -1.64
N VAL A 60 -12.61 5.65 -2.80
CA VAL A 60 -13.54 4.54 -2.95
C VAL A 60 -13.49 3.96 -4.35
N ALA A 61 -13.81 2.67 -4.48
CA ALA A 61 -14.06 2.04 -5.76
C ALA A 61 -15.09 0.91 -5.62
N THR A 62 -15.93 0.74 -6.63
CA THR A 62 -17.02 -0.24 -6.61
C THR A 62 -17.21 -0.86 -7.99
N PHE A 63 -17.28 -2.19 -8.05
CA PHE A 63 -17.66 -2.91 -9.25
C PHE A 63 -19.12 -2.65 -9.62
N SER A 64 -19.39 -2.54 -10.91
CA SER A 64 -20.77 -2.61 -11.41
C SER A 64 -21.33 -4.02 -11.26
N PRO A 65 -22.64 -4.20 -11.07
CA PRO A 65 -23.27 -5.54 -11.03
C PRO A 65 -23.02 -6.39 -12.28
N SER A 66 -22.80 -5.76 -13.43
CA SER A 66 -22.42 -6.45 -14.67
C SER A 66 -20.99 -7.00 -14.66
N GLY A 67 -20.12 -6.48 -13.77
CA GLY A 67 -18.69 -6.80 -13.74
C GLY A 67 -17.84 -6.13 -14.81
N TYR A 68 -18.44 -5.40 -15.76
CA TYR A 68 -17.69 -4.77 -16.88
C TYR A 68 -17.02 -3.46 -16.51
N TYR A 69 -17.54 -2.75 -15.51
CA TYR A 69 -17.04 -1.43 -15.11
C TYR A 69 -16.75 -1.36 -13.63
N ILE A 70 -15.81 -0.48 -13.30
CA ILE A 70 -15.59 -0.01 -11.95
C ILE A 70 -15.84 1.50 -11.93
N ALA A 71 -16.59 1.97 -10.93
CA ALA A 71 -16.68 3.39 -10.59
C ALA A 71 -15.74 3.67 -9.42
N SER A 72 -14.87 4.68 -9.56
CA SER A 72 -13.93 5.08 -8.52
C SER A 72 -14.01 6.57 -8.24
N GLY A 73 -13.92 6.92 -6.96
CA GLY A 73 -14.02 8.29 -6.46
C GLY A 73 -12.72 8.80 -5.84
N ASP A 74 -12.50 10.11 -5.88
CA ASP A 74 -11.35 10.76 -5.26
C ASP A 74 -11.76 11.84 -4.23
N ILE A 75 -10.75 12.41 -3.55
CA ILE A 75 -10.96 13.43 -2.52
C ILE A 75 -11.40 14.79 -3.07
N ALA A 76 -11.29 15.02 -4.37
CA ALA A 76 -11.73 16.27 -5.03
C ALA A 76 -13.18 16.18 -5.55
N GLY A 77 -13.80 15.00 -5.44
CA GLY A 77 -15.17 14.77 -5.87
C GLY A 77 -15.31 14.26 -7.30
N ASN A 78 -14.23 13.87 -7.96
CA ASN A 78 -14.30 13.25 -9.27
C ASN A 78 -14.67 11.77 -9.14
N VAL A 79 -15.55 11.32 -10.01
CA VAL A 79 -15.89 9.91 -10.20
C VAL A 79 -15.49 9.50 -11.60
N ARG A 80 -14.66 8.46 -11.71
CA ARG A 80 -14.24 7.87 -12.97
C ARG A 80 -14.85 6.50 -13.15
N ILE A 81 -15.34 6.23 -14.35
CA ILE A 81 -15.91 4.94 -14.73
C ILE A 81 -15.01 4.37 -15.83
N TRP A 82 -14.51 3.15 -15.60
CA TRP A 82 -13.50 2.54 -16.47
C TRP A 82 -13.69 1.02 -16.56
N ASP A 83 -13.09 0.43 -17.61
CA ASP A 83 -13.19 -1.00 -17.92
C ASP A 83 -12.41 -1.83 -16.89
N SER A 84 -13.08 -2.80 -16.28
CA SER A 84 -12.50 -3.74 -15.30
C SER A 84 -11.88 -4.98 -15.94
N ILE A 85 -12.18 -5.27 -17.22
CA ILE A 85 -11.83 -6.54 -17.87
C ILE A 85 -10.45 -6.47 -18.49
N ASN A 86 -10.18 -5.41 -19.29
CA ASN A 86 -8.91 -5.26 -19.99
C ASN A 86 -7.85 -4.66 -19.05
N ASP A 87 -6.60 -5.08 -19.23
CA ASP A 87 -5.48 -4.59 -18.41
C ASP A 87 -5.14 -3.11 -18.65
N GLU A 88 -5.54 -2.55 -19.80
CA GLU A 88 -5.39 -1.12 -20.11
C GLU A 88 -6.36 -0.24 -19.33
N HIS A 89 -7.42 -0.82 -18.74
CA HIS A 89 -8.40 -0.11 -17.90
C HIS A 89 -8.92 1.19 -18.54
N ILE A 90 -9.45 1.08 -19.77
CA ILE A 90 -9.88 2.23 -20.59
C ILE A 90 -10.94 3.05 -19.85
N LEU A 91 -10.68 4.36 -19.71
CA LEU A 91 -11.64 5.31 -19.14
C LEU A 91 -12.87 5.42 -20.05
N LYS A 92 -14.06 5.16 -19.50
CA LYS A 92 -15.35 5.33 -20.19
C LYS A 92 -15.89 6.74 -20.02
N SER A 93 -15.92 7.23 -18.78
CA SER A 93 -16.48 8.56 -18.45
C SER A 93 -15.90 9.11 -17.14
N GLU A 94 -15.95 10.42 -17.00
CA GLU A 94 -15.51 11.14 -15.80
C GLU A 94 -16.53 12.23 -15.47
N PHE A 95 -16.94 12.30 -14.20
CA PHE A 95 -17.92 13.27 -13.71
C PHE A 95 -17.47 13.82 -12.35
N ARG A 96 -18.01 14.99 -11.99
CA ARG A 96 -17.81 15.59 -10.68
C ARG A 96 -19.15 15.83 -9.99
N PRO A 97 -19.76 14.78 -9.42
CA PRO A 97 -21.09 14.86 -8.82
C PRO A 97 -21.18 15.75 -7.59
N ILE A 98 -20.12 15.88 -6.80
CA ILE A 98 -20.02 16.74 -5.62
C ILE A 98 -18.67 17.48 -5.59
N SER A 99 -18.54 18.47 -4.72
CA SER A 99 -17.36 19.35 -4.65
C SER A 99 -16.32 18.94 -3.59
N GLY A 100 -16.40 17.73 -3.03
CA GLY A 100 -15.51 17.23 -1.99
C GLY A 100 -15.34 15.72 -2.07
N ARG A 101 -14.69 15.13 -1.07
CA ARG A 101 -14.36 13.71 -1.01
C ARG A 101 -15.58 12.82 -1.28
N ILE A 102 -15.43 11.86 -2.18
CA ILE A 102 -16.39 10.78 -2.37
C ILE A 102 -16.15 9.72 -1.28
N ASN A 103 -17.14 9.44 -0.45
CA ASN A 103 -17.04 8.47 0.64
C ASN A 103 -17.58 7.09 0.24
N ASP A 104 -18.62 7.06 -0.60
CA ASP A 104 -19.18 5.80 -1.08
C ASP A 104 -19.82 5.96 -2.46
N ILE A 105 -19.87 4.87 -3.21
CA ILE A 105 -20.48 4.77 -4.55
C ILE A 105 -21.32 3.50 -4.61
N ALA A 106 -22.55 3.62 -5.09
CA ALA A 106 -23.43 2.49 -5.35
C ALA A 106 -23.93 2.48 -6.80
N TRP A 107 -24.01 1.29 -7.38
CA TRP A 107 -24.59 1.02 -8.68
C TRP A 107 -26.02 0.46 -8.56
N ASP A 108 -26.85 0.74 -9.53
CA ASP A 108 -28.13 0.04 -9.67
C ASP A 108 -27.96 -1.32 -10.38
N MET A 109 -28.99 -2.17 -10.30
CA MET A 109 -28.96 -3.51 -10.85
C MET A 109 -28.67 -3.57 -12.37
N ASP A 110 -29.08 -2.55 -13.11
CA ASP A 110 -28.94 -2.48 -14.57
C ASP A 110 -27.54 -1.98 -14.99
N SER A 111 -26.67 -1.62 -14.02
CA SER A 111 -25.37 -0.98 -14.25
C SER A 111 -25.45 0.30 -15.09
N GLN A 112 -26.57 1.03 -14.97
CA GLN A 112 -26.85 2.23 -15.75
C GLN A 112 -26.80 3.52 -14.90
N ARG A 113 -27.00 3.40 -13.58
CA ARG A 113 -27.11 4.53 -12.66
C ARG A 113 -26.12 4.37 -11.54
N VAL A 114 -25.49 5.50 -11.20
CA VAL A 114 -24.49 5.60 -10.15
C VAL A 114 -24.95 6.63 -9.14
N MET A 115 -24.97 6.25 -7.87
CA MET A 115 -25.11 7.16 -6.73
C MET A 115 -23.73 7.36 -6.12
N ALA A 116 -23.27 8.61 -6.02
CA ALA A 116 -22.03 8.99 -5.35
C ALA A 116 -22.34 9.95 -4.20
N VAL A 117 -21.79 9.66 -3.02
CA VAL A 117 -22.03 10.41 -1.79
C VAL A 117 -20.73 10.75 -1.06
N GLY A 118 -20.74 11.80 -0.24
CA GLY A 118 -19.55 12.17 0.53
C GLY A 118 -19.59 13.56 1.15
N GLU A 119 -18.45 14.24 1.11
CA GLU A 119 -18.19 15.55 1.72
C GLU A 119 -18.45 16.68 0.70
N GLY A 120 -19.71 17.04 0.48
CA GLY A 120 -20.05 18.16 -0.40
C GLY A 120 -20.21 19.47 0.37
N LYS A 121 -20.10 20.61 -0.33
CA LYS A 121 -20.38 21.93 0.25
C LYS A 121 -21.85 22.33 0.11
N GLU A 122 -22.43 22.12 -1.07
CA GLU A 122 -23.82 22.47 -1.39
C GLU A 122 -24.74 21.24 -1.37
N LYS A 123 -24.21 20.11 -1.80
CA LYS A 123 -24.90 18.81 -1.80
C LYS A 123 -23.93 17.71 -1.40
N PHE A 124 -24.42 16.74 -0.64
CA PHE A 124 -23.62 15.62 -0.12
C PHE A 124 -23.66 14.36 -1.00
N GLY A 125 -24.46 14.40 -2.08
CA GLY A 125 -24.54 13.27 -3.00
C GLY A 125 -25.35 13.60 -4.26
N HIS A 126 -25.21 12.73 -5.27
CA HIS A 126 -25.90 12.85 -6.55
C HIS A 126 -26.08 11.48 -7.20
N VAL A 127 -27.18 11.34 -7.95
CA VAL A 127 -27.43 10.16 -8.78
C VAL A 127 -27.40 10.57 -10.25
N PHE A 128 -26.65 9.85 -11.06
CA PHE A 128 -26.44 10.16 -12.46
C PHE A 128 -26.33 8.92 -13.35
N ALA A 129 -26.53 9.09 -14.64
CA ALA A 129 -26.29 8.04 -15.63
C ALA A 129 -24.79 7.86 -15.87
N TYR A 130 -24.31 6.60 -15.87
CA TYR A 130 -22.87 6.28 -15.93
C TYR A 130 -22.18 6.72 -17.23
N ASP A 131 -22.90 6.82 -18.33
CA ASP A 131 -22.40 7.12 -19.67
C ASP A 131 -22.47 8.61 -20.03
N SER A 132 -23.56 9.28 -19.65
CA SER A 132 -23.87 10.65 -20.06
C SER A 132 -23.75 11.69 -18.94
N GLY A 133 -23.71 11.23 -17.68
CA GLY A 133 -23.72 12.13 -16.50
C GLY A 133 -25.07 12.80 -16.26
N ASN A 134 -26.12 12.47 -17.02
CA ASN A 134 -27.45 13.03 -16.83
C ASN A 134 -27.96 12.80 -15.42
N SER A 135 -28.47 13.87 -14.78
CA SER A 135 -29.00 13.79 -13.42
C SER A 135 -30.24 12.89 -13.35
N LEU A 136 -30.22 11.99 -12.41
CA LEU A 136 -31.31 11.03 -12.11
C LEU A 136 -31.83 11.17 -10.68
N GLY A 137 -31.43 12.22 -9.98
CA GLY A 137 -31.88 12.57 -8.65
C GLY A 137 -30.81 13.28 -7.84
N THR A 138 -31.26 14.14 -6.93
CA THR A 138 -30.40 14.81 -5.94
C THR A 138 -30.56 14.11 -4.60
N VAL A 139 -29.45 13.85 -3.93
CA VAL A 139 -29.47 13.26 -2.57
C VAL A 139 -29.75 14.38 -1.58
N GLU A 140 -31.00 14.46 -1.11
CA GLU A 140 -31.50 15.48 -0.17
C GLU A 140 -31.85 14.84 1.16
N GLY A 141 -32.02 15.65 2.20
CA GLY A 141 -32.51 15.23 3.52
C GLY A 141 -31.42 15.09 4.59
N HIS A 142 -30.14 15.19 4.25
CA HIS A 142 -29.04 15.22 5.19
C HIS A 142 -28.49 16.62 5.46
N SER A 143 -28.04 16.85 6.70
CA SER A 143 -27.44 18.13 7.13
C SER A 143 -25.93 18.06 7.31
N LYS A 144 -25.34 16.86 7.20
CA LYS A 144 -23.90 16.60 7.31
C LYS A 144 -23.42 15.62 6.25
N VAL A 145 -22.13 15.35 6.28
CA VAL A 145 -21.43 14.40 5.43
C VAL A 145 -22.15 13.05 5.37
N ILE A 146 -22.27 12.50 4.17
CA ILE A 146 -22.82 11.17 3.96
C ILE A 146 -21.67 10.17 3.90
N ASN A 147 -21.74 9.14 4.74
CA ASN A 147 -20.71 8.11 4.87
C ASN A 147 -20.94 6.92 3.94
N ALA A 148 -22.19 6.55 3.72
CA ALA A 148 -22.56 5.34 2.99
C ALA A 148 -23.79 5.53 2.12
N CYS A 149 -23.83 4.78 1.03
CA CYS A 149 -25.03 4.63 0.21
C CYS A 149 -25.18 3.16 -0.25
N SER A 150 -26.43 2.75 -0.44
CA SER A 150 -26.75 1.44 -0.99
C SER A 150 -28.00 1.52 -1.85
N MET A 151 -27.97 0.86 -3.00
CA MET A 151 -29.08 0.81 -3.95
C MET A 151 -29.66 -0.60 -4.00
N ARG A 152 -30.99 -0.68 -3.98
CA ARG A 152 -31.71 -1.93 -4.11
C ARG A 152 -31.53 -2.52 -5.51
N GLN A 153 -31.13 -3.78 -5.58
CA GLN A 153 -30.79 -4.49 -6.81
C GLN A 153 -32.00 -5.22 -7.45
N GLN A 154 -33.22 -4.80 -7.11
CA GLN A 154 -34.47 -5.32 -7.68
C GLN A 154 -35.52 -4.21 -7.74
N ARG A 155 -36.53 -4.36 -8.61
CA ARG A 155 -37.69 -3.45 -8.61
C ARG A 155 -38.62 -3.73 -7.43
N PRO A 156 -39.24 -2.70 -6.85
CA PRO A 156 -39.12 -1.28 -7.15
C PRO A 156 -37.72 -0.74 -6.76
N PHE A 157 -37.17 0.18 -7.57
CA PHE A 157 -35.89 0.80 -7.27
C PHE A 157 -35.99 1.67 -6.01
N ARG A 158 -35.02 1.49 -5.12
CA ARG A 158 -34.90 2.18 -3.84
C ARG A 158 -33.41 2.45 -3.57
N ALA A 159 -33.15 3.42 -2.72
CA ALA A 159 -31.82 3.66 -2.20
C ALA A 159 -31.88 4.14 -0.75
N VAL A 160 -30.80 3.92 -0.03
CA VAL A 160 -30.59 4.42 1.34
C VAL A 160 -29.24 5.11 1.41
N THR A 161 -29.15 6.22 2.15
CA THR A 161 -27.91 6.90 2.51
C THR A 161 -27.84 7.11 4.01
N CYS A 162 -26.63 7.13 4.57
CA CYS A 162 -26.38 7.29 6.00
C CYS A 162 -25.32 8.34 6.27
N SER A 163 -25.49 9.13 7.33
CA SER A 163 -24.76 10.36 7.57
C SER A 163 -24.26 10.56 9.00
N ASP A 164 -23.31 11.48 9.15
CA ASP A 164 -22.85 12.02 10.43
C ASP A 164 -23.90 12.87 11.16
N ASP A 165 -25.05 13.12 10.55
CA ASP A 165 -26.18 13.75 11.23
C ASP A 165 -26.97 12.78 12.14
N GLY A 166 -26.54 11.50 12.16
CA GLY A 166 -27.17 10.46 12.95
C GLY A 166 -28.42 9.86 12.32
N THR A 167 -28.68 10.18 11.05
CA THR A 167 -29.87 9.70 10.32
C THR A 167 -29.49 8.90 9.09
N CYS A 168 -30.43 8.08 8.63
CA CYS A 168 -30.44 7.55 7.28
C CYS A 168 -31.61 8.13 6.51
N VAL A 169 -31.47 8.26 5.20
CA VAL A 169 -32.55 8.72 4.32
C VAL A 169 -32.88 7.65 3.31
N PHE A 170 -34.15 7.38 3.15
CA PHE A 170 -34.69 6.42 2.21
C PHE A 170 -35.27 7.13 0.99
N TYR A 171 -34.95 6.64 -0.21
CA TYR A 171 -35.34 7.24 -1.49
C TYR A 171 -36.14 6.28 -2.35
N HIS A 172 -37.14 6.84 -3.05
CA HIS A 172 -37.83 6.18 -4.15
C HIS A 172 -37.19 6.59 -5.49
N GLY A 173 -37.08 5.69 -6.43
CA GLY A 173 -36.48 5.99 -7.73
C GLY A 173 -36.92 5.08 -8.88
N PRO A 174 -36.36 5.29 -10.11
CA PRO A 174 -35.89 6.57 -10.67
C PRO A 174 -37.05 7.51 -11.09
N PRO A 175 -36.87 8.84 -11.06
CA PRO A 175 -35.74 9.53 -10.47
C PRO A 175 -35.72 9.37 -8.95
N TYR A 176 -34.51 9.36 -8.35
CA TYR A 176 -34.38 9.16 -6.91
C TYR A 176 -34.82 10.42 -6.18
N LYS A 177 -35.88 10.29 -5.40
CA LYS A 177 -36.51 11.36 -4.62
C LYS A 177 -36.57 10.97 -3.15
N PHE A 178 -36.38 11.95 -2.27
CA PHE A 178 -36.56 11.82 -0.84
C PHE A 178 -37.93 11.18 -0.54
N ASN A 179 -37.95 10.19 0.34
CA ASN A 179 -39.16 9.58 0.86
C ASN A 179 -39.29 9.78 2.36
N SER A 180 -38.34 9.28 3.15
CA SER A 180 -38.41 9.32 4.61
C SER A 180 -37.02 9.42 5.25
N THR A 181 -36.97 9.96 6.47
CA THR A 181 -35.78 9.98 7.32
C THR A 181 -35.93 8.95 8.43
N LEU A 182 -34.92 8.08 8.59
CA LEU A 182 -34.81 7.03 9.60
C LEU A 182 -33.93 7.57 10.75
N LYS A 183 -34.45 7.58 12.00
CA LYS A 183 -33.84 8.28 13.14
C LYS A 183 -33.51 7.39 14.33
N GLU A 184 -33.31 6.10 14.10
CA GLU A 184 -33.10 5.10 15.17
C GLU A 184 -31.70 5.16 15.78
N HIS A 185 -30.70 5.64 15.01
CA HIS A 185 -29.35 5.82 15.52
C HIS A 185 -29.20 7.07 16.39
N SER A 186 -28.42 6.95 17.47
CA SER A 186 -28.08 8.06 18.37
C SER A 186 -26.67 8.63 18.14
N GLY A 187 -25.94 8.13 17.16
CA GLY A 187 -24.59 8.56 16.77
C GLY A 187 -24.44 8.56 15.25
N PHE A 188 -23.24 8.86 14.77
CA PHE A 188 -22.91 8.83 13.33
C PHE A 188 -23.26 7.47 12.74
N VAL A 189 -23.93 7.46 11.58
CA VAL A 189 -24.21 6.22 10.87
C VAL A 189 -23.10 5.99 9.84
N MET A 190 -22.38 4.88 10.02
CA MET A 190 -21.14 4.61 9.31
C MET A 190 -21.34 3.78 8.05
N ASP A 191 -22.33 2.88 8.04
CA ASP A 191 -22.56 1.99 6.90
C ASP A 191 -24.03 1.62 6.73
N ALA A 192 -24.40 1.33 5.47
CA ALA A 192 -25.70 0.79 5.09
C ALA A 192 -25.56 -0.15 3.91
N LYS A 193 -26.15 -1.35 4.00
CA LYS A 193 -26.07 -2.35 2.92
C LYS A 193 -27.41 -3.07 2.73
N TYR A 194 -27.88 -3.12 1.48
CA TYR A 194 -28.95 -4.01 1.07
C TYR A 194 -28.50 -5.46 1.12
N ALA A 195 -29.37 -6.33 1.59
CA ALA A 195 -29.16 -7.78 1.47
C ALA A 195 -29.18 -8.20 -0.01
N PRO A 196 -28.44 -9.24 -0.42
CA PRO A 196 -28.51 -9.78 -1.78
C PRO A 196 -29.92 -10.19 -2.19
N SER A 197 -30.77 -10.66 -1.25
CA SER A 197 -32.20 -10.95 -1.49
C SER A 197 -33.03 -9.69 -1.79
N ASN A 198 -32.52 -8.51 -1.41
CA ASN A 198 -33.24 -7.22 -1.49
C ASN A 198 -34.53 -7.12 -0.65
N GLU A 199 -34.76 -8.06 0.25
CA GLU A 199 -35.89 -8.01 1.18
C GLU A 199 -35.64 -7.02 2.30
N TYR A 200 -34.37 -6.93 2.73
CA TYR A 200 -33.95 -6.09 3.85
C TYR A 200 -32.74 -5.23 3.47
N PHE A 201 -32.51 -4.18 4.24
CA PHE A 201 -31.22 -3.54 4.38
C PHE A 201 -30.88 -3.33 5.86
N VAL A 202 -29.60 -3.21 6.15
CA VAL A 202 -29.11 -2.98 7.52
C VAL A 202 -28.30 -1.70 7.58
N THR A 203 -28.39 -0.98 8.72
CA THR A 203 -27.55 0.18 9.01
C THR A 203 -26.70 -0.07 10.26
N ALA A 204 -25.50 0.50 10.28
CA ALA A 204 -24.54 0.35 11.37
C ALA A 204 -23.97 1.70 11.79
N GLY A 205 -23.85 1.94 13.08
CA GLY A 205 -23.47 3.25 13.60
C GLY A 205 -22.37 3.27 14.66
N ALA A 206 -21.91 4.49 14.94
CA ALA A 206 -20.99 4.78 16.03
C ALA A 206 -21.61 4.55 17.42
N ASP A 207 -22.94 4.47 17.49
CA ASP A 207 -23.71 4.09 18.67
C ASP A 207 -23.64 2.59 19.00
N LYS A 208 -22.84 1.81 18.22
CA LYS A 208 -22.61 0.37 18.41
C LYS A 208 -23.83 -0.50 18.10
N LYS A 209 -24.83 0.05 17.42
CA LYS A 209 -26.09 -0.62 17.10
C LYS A 209 -26.20 -0.95 15.63
N LEU A 210 -27.04 -1.93 15.34
CA LEU A 210 -27.45 -2.36 14.02
C LEU A 210 -28.98 -2.31 13.96
N PHE A 211 -29.53 -1.74 12.88
CA PHE A 211 -30.97 -1.72 12.65
C PHE A 211 -31.28 -2.37 11.31
N LEU A 212 -32.31 -3.21 11.32
CA LEU A 212 -32.81 -3.92 10.14
C LEU A 212 -34.11 -3.25 9.68
N TYR A 213 -34.19 -3.01 8.36
CA TYR A 213 -35.32 -2.36 7.71
C TYR A 213 -35.86 -3.19 6.55
N ASP A 214 -37.15 -3.04 6.26
CA ASP A 214 -37.75 -3.57 5.05
C ASP A 214 -37.17 -2.89 3.80
N GLY A 215 -36.70 -3.68 2.84
CA GLY A 215 -36.00 -3.17 1.66
C GLY A 215 -36.90 -2.47 0.62
N LYS A 216 -38.23 -2.60 0.71
CA LYS A 216 -39.19 -1.99 -0.22
C LYS A 216 -39.82 -0.73 0.33
N THR A 217 -40.15 -0.75 1.64
CA THR A 217 -40.88 0.33 2.30
C THR A 217 -39.97 1.28 3.07
N GLY A 218 -38.82 0.80 3.56
CA GLY A 218 -37.91 1.53 4.45
C GLY A 218 -38.36 1.51 5.92
N ASP A 219 -39.38 0.73 6.26
CA ASP A 219 -39.89 0.64 7.62
C ASP A 219 -38.91 -0.13 8.51
N LEU A 220 -38.77 0.31 9.76
CA LEU A 220 -37.97 -0.39 10.76
C LEU A 220 -38.57 -1.75 11.07
N VAL A 221 -37.79 -2.82 10.89
CA VAL A 221 -38.17 -4.17 11.34
C VAL A 221 -37.79 -4.36 12.79
N ARG A 222 -36.52 -4.11 13.16
CA ARG A 222 -36.03 -4.21 14.54
C ARG A 222 -34.57 -3.71 14.67
N GLN A 223 -34.11 -3.54 15.88
CA GLN A 223 -32.69 -3.57 16.21
C GLN A 223 -32.20 -5.02 16.19
N VAL A 224 -31.07 -5.29 15.50
CA VAL A 224 -30.50 -6.64 15.41
C VAL A 224 -29.88 -7.03 16.75
N ALA A 225 -30.27 -8.21 17.26
CA ALA A 225 -29.78 -8.82 18.49
C ALA A 225 -29.74 -7.83 19.69
N ALA A 226 -30.80 -7.08 19.88
CA ALA A 226 -30.91 -6.03 20.92
C ALA A 226 -30.57 -6.52 22.33
N ASN A 227 -30.87 -7.80 22.63
CA ASN A 227 -30.70 -8.41 23.94
C ASN A 227 -29.44 -9.30 24.02
N THR A 228 -28.46 -9.11 23.15
CA THR A 228 -27.23 -9.91 23.20
C THR A 228 -26.41 -9.62 24.45
N GLU A 229 -25.89 -10.67 25.09
CA GLU A 229 -24.95 -10.55 26.23
C GLU A 229 -23.58 -10.03 25.82
N SER A 230 -23.26 -10.07 24.53
CA SER A 230 -21.95 -9.66 23.98
C SER A 230 -22.10 -8.67 22.81
N PRO A 231 -22.58 -7.42 23.07
CA PRO A 231 -22.67 -6.39 22.06
C PRO A 231 -21.28 -5.90 21.60
N HIS A 232 -21.24 -5.11 20.53
CA HIS A 232 -20.03 -4.35 20.22
C HIS A 232 -19.76 -3.27 21.27
N MET A 233 -18.48 -3.11 21.64
CA MET A 233 -18.02 -2.11 22.61
C MET A 233 -17.44 -0.85 21.93
N GLY A 234 -17.28 -0.86 20.62
CA GLY A 234 -16.81 0.26 19.80
C GLY A 234 -17.75 0.56 18.62
N SER A 235 -17.50 1.67 17.93
CA SER A 235 -18.22 2.05 16.72
C SER A 235 -18.17 0.92 15.68
N ILE A 236 -19.30 0.64 15.04
CA ILE A 236 -19.36 -0.31 13.92
C ILE A 236 -19.11 0.48 12.64
N TYR A 237 -18.01 0.17 11.96
CA TYR A 237 -17.57 0.90 10.77
C TYR A 237 -18.08 0.30 9.47
N ALA A 238 -18.30 -1.00 9.43
CA ALA A 238 -18.71 -1.69 8.20
C ALA A 238 -19.60 -2.90 8.49
N VAL A 239 -20.46 -3.19 7.53
CA VAL A 239 -21.33 -4.36 7.53
C VAL A 239 -21.34 -5.01 6.16
N ALA A 240 -21.31 -6.35 6.11
CA ALA A 240 -21.48 -7.11 4.89
C ALA A 240 -22.43 -8.28 5.09
N TRP A 241 -23.23 -8.58 4.07
CA TRP A 241 -24.17 -9.69 4.05
C TRP A 241 -23.54 -10.95 3.49
N SER A 242 -23.96 -12.10 4.00
CA SER A 242 -23.71 -13.38 3.34
C SER A 242 -24.45 -13.44 1.99
N PRO A 243 -23.93 -14.18 1.00
CA PRO A 243 -24.57 -14.30 -0.32
C PRO A 243 -26.02 -14.84 -0.27
N ASP A 244 -26.32 -15.66 0.73
CA ASP A 244 -27.68 -16.22 0.97
C ASP A 244 -28.57 -15.31 1.80
N SER A 245 -28.09 -14.14 2.22
CA SER A 245 -28.82 -13.13 3.00
C SER A 245 -29.27 -13.58 4.40
N LYS A 246 -28.67 -14.65 4.95
CA LYS A 246 -29.02 -15.16 6.28
C LYS A 246 -28.19 -14.56 7.39
N PHE A 247 -26.93 -14.22 7.09
CA PHE A 247 -25.97 -13.71 8.04
C PHE A 247 -25.45 -12.36 7.63
N ILE A 248 -25.00 -11.60 8.63
CA ILE A 248 -24.18 -10.40 8.44
C ILE A 248 -22.90 -10.52 9.25
N VAL A 249 -21.83 -9.92 8.73
CA VAL A 249 -20.59 -9.68 9.48
C VAL A 249 -20.42 -8.19 9.70
N THR A 250 -20.02 -7.83 10.90
CA THR A 250 -19.74 -6.44 11.30
C THR A 250 -18.29 -6.28 11.70
N SER A 251 -17.71 -5.12 11.38
CA SER A 251 -16.35 -4.73 11.75
C SER A 251 -16.37 -3.50 12.65
N SER A 252 -15.71 -3.60 13.82
CA SER A 252 -15.82 -2.58 14.86
C SER A 252 -14.48 -2.05 15.36
N GLY A 253 -14.53 -0.82 15.89
CA GLY A 253 -13.44 -0.18 16.63
C GLY A 253 -13.06 -0.88 17.92
N ASP A 254 -13.85 -1.85 18.39
CA ASP A 254 -13.50 -2.72 19.51
C ASP A 254 -12.51 -3.85 19.14
N ARG A 255 -12.03 -3.88 17.89
CA ARG A 255 -11.06 -4.87 17.35
C ARG A 255 -11.65 -6.25 17.16
N THR A 256 -12.98 -6.33 17.04
CA THR A 256 -13.70 -7.57 16.76
C THR A 256 -14.47 -7.49 15.45
N CYS A 257 -14.67 -8.65 14.85
CA CYS A 257 -15.69 -8.89 13.86
C CYS A 257 -16.72 -9.85 14.45
N LYS A 258 -18.01 -9.55 14.25
CA LYS A 258 -19.11 -10.37 14.80
C LYS A 258 -20.01 -10.85 13.68
N PHE A 259 -20.46 -12.09 13.79
CA PHE A 259 -21.39 -12.73 12.86
C PHE A 259 -22.78 -12.83 13.52
N TRP A 260 -23.80 -12.38 12.80
CA TRP A 260 -25.18 -12.30 13.28
C TRP A 260 -26.09 -13.11 12.37
N ASP A 261 -26.93 -13.97 12.96
CA ASP A 261 -28.01 -14.67 12.28
C ASP A 261 -29.25 -13.76 12.27
N ILE A 262 -29.70 -13.40 11.08
CA ILE A 262 -30.82 -12.47 10.92
C ILE A 262 -32.16 -13.15 11.22
N ALA A 263 -32.34 -14.42 10.86
CA ALA A 263 -33.58 -15.12 11.12
C ALA A 263 -33.77 -15.44 12.60
N GLN A 264 -32.69 -15.84 13.30
CA GLN A 264 -32.73 -16.19 14.71
C GLN A 264 -32.51 -14.98 15.63
N ASP A 265 -32.19 -13.81 15.06
CA ASP A 265 -31.91 -12.55 15.78
C ASP A 265 -30.86 -12.70 16.90
N LYS A 266 -29.75 -13.38 16.60
CA LYS A 266 -28.72 -13.67 17.58
C LYS A 266 -27.29 -13.52 17.06
N LEU A 267 -26.36 -13.30 18.00
CA LEU A 267 -24.91 -13.41 17.74
C LEU A 267 -24.54 -14.89 17.54
N VAL A 268 -23.84 -15.19 16.44
CA VAL A 268 -23.36 -16.54 16.12
C VAL A 268 -21.94 -16.75 16.61
N SER A 269 -21.03 -15.83 16.26
CA SER A 269 -19.61 -15.92 16.67
C SER A 269 -18.95 -14.54 16.69
N THR A 270 -17.83 -14.47 17.41
CA THR A 270 -16.98 -13.28 17.51
C THR A 270 -15.56 -13.65 17.13
N VAL A 271 -14.98 -12.96 16.17
CA VAL A 271 -13.57 -13.07 15.81
C VAL A 271 -12.80 -11.93 16.46
N GLN A 272 -11.88 -12.26 17.34
CA GLN A 272 -10.97 -11.30 17.98
C GLN A 272 -9.71 -11.15 17.12
N ILE A 273 -9.46 -9.95 16.60
CA ILE A 273 -8.30 -9.73 15.72
C ILE A 273 -6.99 -9.71 16.50
N SER A 274 -6.98 -9.06 17.66
CA SER A 274 -5.80 -9.02 18.53
C SER A 274 -6.21 -8.97 20.00
N SER A 275 -5.40 -9.54 20.86
CA SER A 275 -5.53 -9.42 22.32
C SER A 275 -5.00 -8.08 22.85
N THR A 276 -4.17 -7.35 22.07
CA THR A 276 -3.63 -6.06 22.46
C THR A 276 -4.64 -4.94 22.26
N SER A 277 -4.54 -3.88 23.09
CA SER A 277 -5.45 -2.74 23.00
C SER A 277 -5.05 -1.67 21.97
N ALA A 278 -4.07 -1.98 21.12
CA ALA A 278 -3.54 -1.02 20.16
C ALA A 278 -4.56 -0.63 19.08
N PRO A 279 -4.63 0.66 18.72
CA PRO A 279 -5.61 1.18 17.75
C PRO A 279 -5.49 0.57 16.35
N GLU A 280 -4.30 0.15 15.95
CA GLU A 280 -4.01 -0.47 14.65
C GLU A 280 -4.87 -1.71 14.34
N TYR A 281 -5.39 -2.38 15.37
CA TYR A 281 -6.26 -3.55 15.23
C TYR A 281 -7.75 -3.22 15.16
N GLN A 282 -8.15 -1.94 15.20
CA GLN A 282 -9.53 -1.54 14.95
C GLN A 282 -9.95 -1.98 13.56
N GLN A 283 -11.16 -2.51 13.43
CA GLN A 283 -11.68 -3.01 12.17
C GLN A 283 -12.50 -1.93 11.48
N VAL A 284 -12.07 -1.47 10.30
CA VAL A 284 -12.61 -0.28 9.62
C VAL A 284 -13.30 -0.58 8.29
N GLY A 285 -13.29 -1.82 7.84
CA GLY A 285 -13.93 -2.26 6.61
C GLY A 285 -14.14 -3.76 6.62
N ASN A 286 -15.08 -4.25 5.82
CA ASN A 286 -15.25 -5.68 5.57
C ASN A 286 -15.86 -5.94 4.20
N LEU A 287 -15.83 -7.21 3.80
CA LEU A 287 -16.43 -7.71 2.59
C LEU A 287 -16.79 -9.20 2.77
N TRP A 288 -17.95 -9.61 2.25
CA TRP A 288 -18.32 -11.01 2.11
C TRP A 288 -18.58 -11.30 0.63
N ALA A 289 -17.75 -12.15 0.02
CA ALA A 289 -17.83 -12.46 -1.40
C ALA A 289 -17.69 -13.97 -1.64
N GLY A 290 -18.77 -14.64 -2.01
CA GLY A 290 -18.79 -16.10 -2.11
C GLY A 290 -18.41 -16.76 -0.78
N GLU A 291 -17.35 -17.55 -0.79
CA GLU A 291 -16.82 -18.22 0.41
C GLU A 291 -15.80 -17.33 1.18
N HIS A 292 -15.41 -16.19 0.62
CA HIS A 292 -14.39 -15.33 1.19
C HIS A 292 -15.01 -14.24 2.07
N ILE A 293 -14.55 -14.19 3.31
CA ILE A 293 -14.92 -13.14 4.26
C ILE A 293 -13.63 -12.44 4.67
N ILE A 294 -13.55 -11.15 4.46
CA ILE A 294 -12.40 -10.34 4.86
C ILE A 294 -12.82 -9.16 5.70
N SER A 295 -11.94 -8.78 6.63
CA SER A 295 -12.04 -7.55 7.40
C SER A 295 -10.73 -6.79 7.32
N LEU A 296 -10.80 -5.47 7.42
CA LEU A 296 -9.66 -4.58 7.28
C LEU A 296 -9.32 -3.94 8.62
N SER A 297 -8.10 -4.15 9.08
CA SER A 297 -7.53 -3.46 10.24
C SER A 297 -7.14 -2.01 9.90
N LEU A 298 -7.12 -1.14 10.89
CA LEU A 298 -6.62 0.24 10.73
C LEU A 298 -5.14 0.28 10.31
N SER A 299 -4.35 -0.76 10.63
CA SER A 299 -2.99 -0.98 10.10
C SER A 299 -2.93 -1.24 8.60
N GLY A 300 -4.09 -1.44 7.94
CA GLY A 300 -4.19 -1.87 6.55
C GLY A 300 -4.13 -3.38 6.35
N ASP A 301 -3.88 -4.16 7.38
CA ASP A 301 -3.83 -5.61 7.25
C ASP A 301 -5.22 -6.18 6.94
N ILE A 302 -5.26 -7.10 5.98
CA ILE A 302 -6.48 -7.75 5.52
C ILE A 302 -6.59 -9.09 6.26
N ASN A 303 -7.59 -9.20 7.11
CA ASN A 303 -7.86 -10.41 7.90
C ASN A 303 -8.85 -11.29 7.14
N VAL A 304 -8.47 -12.51 6.83
CA VAL A 304 -9.36 -13.53 6.28
C VAL A 304 -10.10 -14.19 7.44
N LEU A 305 -11.42 -14.15 7.39
CA LEU A 305 -12.29 -14.61 8.47
C LEU A 305 -13.02 -15.89 8.06
N GLU A 306 -13.40 -16.67 9.05
CA GLU A 306 -14.29 -17.81 8.91
C GLU A 306 -15.27 -17.80 10.07
N MET A 307 -16.55 -18.00 9.77
CA MET A 307 -17.62 -18.02 10.78
C MET A 307 -17.43 -19.23 11.72
N GLY A 308 -17.47 -18.99 13.03
CA GLY A 308 -17.21 -20.01 14.04
C GLY A 308 -15.79 -20.02 14.60
N ASN A 309 -14.83 -19.41 13.93
CA ASN A 309 -13.48 -19.26 14.45
C ASN A 309 -13.38 -18.04 15.39
N GLU A 310 -12.50 -18.13 16.39
CA GLU A 310 -12.26 -17.03 17.35
C GLU A 310 -11.19 -16.03 16.86
N ARG A 311 -10.41 -16.41 15.85
CA ARG A 311 -9.32 -15.61 15.27
C ARG A 311 -9.34 -15.66 13.75
N PRO A 312 -8.71 -14.69 13.06
CA PRO A 312 -8.53 -14.76 11.62
C PRO A 312 -7.79 -16.04 11.21
N VAL A 313 -8.23 -16.66 10.13
CA VAL A 313 -7.57 -17.85 9.54
C VAL A 313 -6.24 -17.47 8.91
N ARG A 314 -6.19 -16.26 8.33
CA ARG A 314 -5.00 -15.70 7.66
C ARG A 314 -5.01 -14.19 7.78
N VAL A 315 -3.82 -13.59 7.89
CA VAL A 315 -3.62 -12.14 7.81
C VAL A 315 -2.71 -11.84 6.63
N ILE A 316 -3.17 -10.95 5.74
CA ILE A 316 -2.39 -10.47 4.61
C ILE A 316 -1.81 -9.12 5.01
N THR A 317 -0.54 -9.15 5.39
CA THR A 317 0.24 -7.97 5.79
C THR A 317 0.81 -7.27 4.56
N GLY A 318 1.02 -5.96 4.62
CA GLY A 318 1.61 -5.16 3.55
C GLY A 318 1.74 -3.70 3.95
N HIS A 319 2.26 -2.89 3.02
CA HIS A 319 2.43 -1.46 3.21
C HIS A 319 1.20 -0.68 2.73
N GLN A 320 0.88 0.43 3.39
CA GLN A 320 -0.13 1.41 2.97
C GLN A 320 0.52 2.69 2.40
N LYS A 321 1.79 2.89 2.69
CA LYS A 321 2.58 4.08 2.34
C LYS A 321 3.74 3.70 1.43
N ALA A 322 4.35 4.72 0.84
CA ALA A 322 5.54 4.58 0.01
C ALA A 322 6.60 3.70 0.68
N ILE A 323 7.11 2.71 -0.03
CA ILE A 323 8.30 1.96 0.39
C ILE A 323 9.51 2.84 0.10
N THR A 324 10.29 3.13 1.14
CA THR A 324 11.43 4.05 1.07
C THR A 324 12.76 3.33 0.93
N ALA A 325 12.86 2.12 1.48
CA ALA A 325 14.06 1.30 1.43
C ALA A 325 13.70 -0.18 1.34
N ALA A 326 14.55 -0.96 0.67
CA ALA A 326 14.41 -2.41 0.62
C ALA A 326 15.78 -3.09 0.46
N ALA A 327 15.91 -4.29 0.99
CA ALA A 327 17.09 -5.13 0.86
C ALA A 327 16.68 -6.59 0.69
N LEU A 328 17.32 -7.28 -0.25
CA LEU A 328 17.12 -8.71 -0.50
C LEU A 328 18.29 -9.49 0.11
N THR A 329 17.99 -10.48 0.93
CA THR A 329 19.01 -11.39 1.48
C THR A 329 19.37 -12.49 0.48
N PRO A 330 20.56 -13.09 0.55
CA PRO A 330 20.93 -14.25 -0.25
C PRO A 330 20.02 -15.48 -0.04
N SER A 331 19.36 -15.58 1.11
CA SER A 331 18.35 -16.62 1.38
C SER A 331 17.03 -16.39 0.66
N GLY A 332 16.85 -15.25 -0.05
CA GLY A 332 15.65 -14.92 -0.81
C GLY A 332 14.58 -14.18 -0.01
N THR A 333 14.86 -13.71 1.20
CA THR A 333 13.95 -12.88 1.98
C THR A 333 14.13 -11.40 1.60
N LEU A 334 13.07 -10.76 1.13
CA LEU A 334 13.04 -9.32 0.87
C LEU A 334 12.59 -8.57 2.13
N TYR A 335 13.41 -7.64 2.61
CA TYR A 335 13.02 -6.66 3.63
C TYR A 335 12.57 -5.38 2.96
N THR A 336 11.50 -4.79 3.47
CA THR A 336 10.99 -3.50 3.01
C THR A 336 10.61 -2.62 4.18
N GLY A 337 10.84 -1.34 4.04
CA GLY A 337 10.41 -0.35 5.02
C GLY A 337 9.69 0.80 4.36
N SER A 338 8.60 1.25 4.98
CA SER A 338 7.76 2.30 4.46
C SER A 338 7.88 3.62 5.20
N TYR A 339 7.34 4.67 4.59
CA TYR A 339 7.41 6.05 5.07
C TYR A 339 6.85 6.24 6.50
N ASP A 340 5.90 5.42 6.91
CA ASP A 340 5.28 5.40 8.25
C ASP A 340 6.03 4.51 9.25
N GLY A 341 7.20 3.99 8.89
CA GLY A 341 8.05 3.18 9.75
C GLY A 341 7.68 1.70 9.83
N LYS A 342 6.65 1.25 9.08
CA LYS A 342 6.31 -0.18 9.04
C LYS A 342 7.40 -0.96 8.31
N LEU A 343 7.88 -2.03 8.92
CA LEU A 343 8.86 -2.96 8.35
C LEU A 343 8.17 -4.29 8.04
N CYS A 344 8.43 -4.84 6.86
CA CYS A 344 7.92 -6.15 6.44
C CYS A 344 9.03 -6.99 5.84
N THR A 345 8.94 -8.32 6.05
CA THR A 345 9.68 -9.32 5.30
C THR A 345 8.74 -10.02 4.33
N TRP A 346 9.22 -10.32 3.14
CA TRP A 346 8.46 -10.97 2.08
C TRP A 346 9.18 -12.22 1.63
N ASP A 347 8.41 -13.29 1.42
CA ASP A 347 8.79 -14.34 0.51
C ASP A 347 8.09 -14.13 -0.85
N PHE A 348 8.63 -14.71 -1.92
CA PHE A 348 8.04 -14.56 -3.25
C PHE A 348 6.85 -15.50 -3.49
N THR A 349 6.40 -16.23 -2.48
CA THR A 349 5.17 -17.05 -2.50
C THR A 349 3.93 -16.27 -2.09
N GLY A 350 4.09 -14.99 -1.70
CA GLY A 350 3.00 -14.08 -1.39
C GLY A 350 2.70 -13.88 0.08
N HIS A 351 3.60 -14.30 0.95
CA HIS A 351 3.48 -14.06 2.38
C HIS A 351 4.36 -12.90 2.82
N ALA A 352 3.76 -11.89 3.41
CA ALA A 352 4.46 -10.85 4.12
C ALA A 352 4.25 -10.99 5.63
N GLN A 353 5.29 -10.72 6.40
CA GLN A 353 5.24 -10.68 7.85
C GLN A 353 5.75 -9.32 8.34
N THR A 354 5.13 -8.78 9.37
CA THR A 354 5.66 -7.58 10.03
C THR A 354 6.91 -7.96 10.81
N VAL A 355 7.98 -7.16 10.68
CA VAL A 355 9.18 -7.31 11.50
C VAL A 355 8.86 -6.87 12.92
N GLU A 356 9.00 -7.80 13.86
CA GLU A 356 8.77 -7.55 15.28
C GLU A 356 9.96 -6.82 15.91
N GLY A 357 9.68 -5.86 16.77
CA GLY A 357 10.71 -5.12 17.50
C GLY A 357 10.11 -3.97 18.29
N PRO A 358 10.93 -3.12 18.93
CA PRO A 358 10.42 -1.88 19.51
C PRO A 358 9.68 -1.12 18.40
N LYS A 359 8.48 -0.61 18.72
CA LYS A 359 7.65 0.13 17.76
C LYS A 359 8.51 1.16 17.04
N ASN A 360 8.68 0.96 15.76
CA ASN A 360 9.49 1.83 14.95
C ASN A 360 8.56 2.78 14.19
N GLU A 361 8.38 3.96 14.74
CA GLU A 361 7.61 5.04 14.10
C GLU A 361 8.49 5.86 13.14
N ALA A 362 9.79 5.55 13.09
CA ALA A 362 10.75 6.26 12.28
C ALA A 362 10.83 5.67 10.87
N LYS A 363 10.89 6.54 9.86
CA LYS A 363 11.05 6.17 8.46
C LYS A 363 12.44 5.58 8.21
N PRO A 364 12.57 4.40 7.60
CA PRO A 364 13.86 3.92 7.10
C PRO A 364 14.28 4.70 5.85
N GLU A 365 15.53 5.15 5.84
CA GLU A 365 16.12 5.89 4.70
C GLU A 365 16.88 4.99 3.75
N ASP A 366 17.55 3.96 4.30
CA ASP A 366 18.33 2.98 3.52
C ASP A 366 18.38 1.62 4.20
N MET A 367 18.52 0.56 3.41
CA MET A 367 18.66 -0.81 3.89
C MET A 367 19.69 -1.56 3.04
N VAL A 368 20.48 -2.39 3.70
CA VAL A 368 21.44 -3.27 3.03
C VAL A 368 21.52 -4.63 3.74
N ALA A 369 21.59 -5.70 2.96
CA ALA A 369 21.75 -7.05 3.47
C ALA A 369 23.22 -7.50 3.39
N CYS A 370 23.67 -8.24 4.39
CA CYS A 370 24.92 -8.98 4.37
C CYS A 370 24.71 -10.35 5.03
N GLY A 371 24.70 -11.41 4.23
CA GLY A 371 24.13 -12.69 4.68
C GLY A 371 22.64 -12.50 4.98
N ASP A 372 22.15 -13.14 6.05
CA ASP A 372 20.75 -13.01 6.48
C ASP A 372 20.50 -11.83 7.42
N ALA A 373 21.56 -11.10 7.81
CA ALA A 373 21.44 -9.88 8.59
C ALA A 373 21.21 -8.66 7.68
N VAL A 374 20.36 -7.75 8.13
CA VAL A 374 20.06 -6.49 7.43
C VAL A 374 20.37 -5.31 8.35
N ALA A 375 21.19 -4.37 7.86
CA ALA A 375 21.39 -3.08 8.49
C ALA A 375 20.46 -2.04 7.86
N MET A 376 19.82 -1.24 8.71
CA MET A 376 18.81 -0.26 8.31
C MET A 376 19.12 1.08 8.95
N GLY A 377 19.23 2.13 8.14
CA GLY A 377 19.35 3.51 8.59
C GLY A 377 17.98 4.19 8.71
N PHE A 378 17.73 4.87 9.82
CA PHE A 378 16.46 5.52 10.10
C PHE A 378 16.58 7.02 10.31
N ILE A 379 15.50 7.76 10.05
CA ILE A 379 15.42 9.21 10.20
C ILE A 379 15.60 9.69 11.67
N ASP A 380 15.49 8.79 12.64
CA ASP A 380 15.66 9.05 14.07
C ASP A 380 17.12 8.94 14.56
N ASP A 381 18.08 9.07 13.65
CA ASP A 381 19.53 9.03 13.92
C ASP A 381 20.01 7.68 14.49
N VAL A 382 19.39 6.58 14.05
CA VAL A 382 19.70 5.22 14.54
C VAL A 382 19.94 4.28 13.35
N VAL A 383 20.93 3.40 13.49
CA VAL A 383 21.05 2.20 12.65
C VAL A 383 20.52 1.01 13.44
N ARG A 384 19.54 0.29 12.85
CA ARG A 384 18.97 -0.95 13.42
C ARG A 384 19.41 -2.15 12.62
N PHE A 385 19.47 -3.29 13.28
CA PHE A 385 19.83 -4.57 12.67
C PHE A 385 18.66 -5.52 12.82
N ALA A 386 18.37 -6.29 11.75
CA ALA A 386 17.33 -7.29 11.77
C ALA A 386 17.84 -8.62 11.23
N GLU A 387 17.25 -9.71 11.72
CA GLU A 387 17.45 -11.07 11.23
C GLU A 387 16.10 -11.82 11.30
N GLY A 388 15.67 -12.42 10.21
CA GLY A 388 14.32 -12.97 10.09
C GLY A 388 13.26 -11.90 10.32
N SER A 389 12.27 -12.18 11.16
CA SER A 389 11.18 -11.24 11.47
C SER A 389 11.46 -10.37 12.72
N LYS A 390 12.71 -10.26 13.20
CA LYS A 390 13.03 -9.57 14.47
C LYS A 390 14.17 -8.58 14.32
N ILE A 391 14.04 -7.45 15.06
CA ILE A 391 15.13 -6.50 15.27
C ILE A 391 16.07 -7.10 16.35
N THR A 392 17.32 -7.32 15.99
CA THR A 392 18.34 -7.97 16.83
C THR A 392 19.21 -6.98 17.58
N GLY A 393 19.25 -5.70 17.15
CA GLY A 393 20.05 -4.67 17.77
C GLY A 393 19.84 -3.30 17.18
N ALA A 394 20.37 -2.29 17.85
CA ALA A 394 20.38 -0.91 17.39
C ALA A 394 21.68 -0.22 17.84
N SER A 395 22.17 0.71 17.00
CA SER A 395 23.27 1.62 17.35
C SER A 395 22.74 3.04 17.35
N SER A 396 22.92 3.73 18.45
CA SER A 396 22.51 5.12 18.65
C SER A 396 23.74 6.03 18.84
N GLY A 397 23.52 7.35 18.88
CA GLY A 397 24.58 8.32 19.07
C GLY A 397 25.18 8.83 17.76
N LEU A 398 24.46 8.67 16.65
CA LEU A 398 24.78 9.36 15.40
C LEU A 398 24.45 10.86 15.54
N SER A 399 25.15 11.70 14.79
CA SER A 399 24.96 13.16 14.78
C SER A 399 23.83 13.61 13.86
N ALA A 400 23.37 12.74 12.96
CA ALA A 400 22.27 12.95 12.02
C ALA A 400 21.81 11.61 11.43
N ALA A 401 20.65 11.63 10.74
CA ALA A 401 20.07 10.44 10.11
C ALA A 401 21.02 9.81 9.07
N PRO A 402 21.21 8.49 9.08
CA PRO A 402 21.95 7.77 8.06
C PRO A 402 21.14 7.71 6.76
N VAL A 403 21.64 8.36 5.70
CA VAL A 403 21.03 8.41 4.37
C VAL A 403 21.50 7.29 3.45
N SER A 404 22.62 6.66 3.78
CA SER A 404 23.11 5.46 3.10
C SER A 404 23.90 4.61 4.09
N VAL A 405 23.66 3.31 4.07
CA VAL A 405 24.33 2.34 4.95
C VAL A 405 24.93 1.21 4.14
N ALA A 406 26.07 0.69 4.61
CA ALA A 406 26.70 -0.51 4.04
C ALA A 406 27.28 -1.34 5.20
N ILE A 407 27.21 -2.65 5.11
CA ILE A 407 27.66 -3.58 6.17
C ILE A 407 28.64 -4.59 5.59
N ASP A 408 29.69 -4.89 6.36
CA ASP A 408 30.65 -5.93 6.01
C ASP A 408 30.24 -7.31 6.60
N LYS A 409 31.00 -8.35 6.24
CA LYS A 409 30.74 -9.73 6.74
C LYS A 409 30.93 -9.89 8.25
N ASN A 410 31.60 -8.94 8.92
CA ASN A 410 31.86 -8.97 10.36
C ASN A 410 30.79 -8.19 11.14
N GLY A 411 29.81 -7.62 10.47
CA GLY A 411 28.76 -6.79 11.07
C GLY A 411 29.17 -5.33 11.31
N THR A 412 30.34 -4.89 10.78
CA THR A 412 30.74 -3.49 10.83
C THR A 412 29.98 -2.71 9.78
N THR A 413 29.30 -1.66 10.20
CA THR A 413 28.48 -0.83 9.31
C THR A 413 29.19 0.50 9.05
N VAL A 414 29.21 0.91 7.77
CA VAL A 414 29.64 2.25 7.37
C VAL A 414 28.39 3.03 6.98
N ALA A 415 28.24 4.24 7.47
CA ALA A 415 27.08 5.08 7.18
C ALA A 415 27.48 6.48 6.76
N ALA A 416 26.86 6.99 5.69
CA ALA A 416 26.84 8.39 5.34
C ALA A 416 25.62 9.05 5.97
N LEU A 417 25.83 10.18 6.67
CA LEU A 417 24.79 10.87 7.40
C LEU A 417 24.24 12.07 6.60
N ALA A 418 23.04 12.50 6.93
CA ALA A 418 22.36 13.62 6.26
C ALA A 418 23.14 14.94 6.34
N ASN A 419 23.93 15.14 7.41
CA ASN A 419 24.85 16.28 7.58
C ASN A 419 26.16 16.16 6.78
N GLY A 420 26.32 15.11 5.98
CA GLY A 420 27.53 14.87 5.16
C GLY A 420 28.67 14.16 5.88
N GLU A 421 28.52 13.81 7.15
CA GLU A 421 29.52 13.06 7.90
C GLU A 421 29.55 11.58 7.48
N LEU A 422 30.73 10.99 7.59
CA LEU A 422 30.94 9.55 7.40
C LEU A 422 31.29 8.93 8.74
N VAL A 423 30.62 7.83 9.10
CA VAL A 423 30.86 7.13 10.36
C VAL A 423 31.02 5.62 10.13
N VAL A 424 31.83 5.01 11.00
CA VAL A 424 31.93 3.54 11.11
C VAL A 424 31.29 3.13 12.43
N VAL A 425 30.34 2.22 12.34
CA VAL A 425 29.59 1.67 13.48
C VAL A 425 30.01 0.22 13.67
N SER A 426 30.72 -0.05 14.75
CA SER A 426 31.19 -1.39 15.13
C SER A 426 30.61 -1.73 16.50
N ARG A 427 29.71 -2.73 16.57
CA ARG A 427 28.95 -3.08 17.78
C ARG A 427 28.22 -1.86 18.38
N ALA A 428 28.64 -1.35 19.52
CA ALA A 428 28.06 -0.15 20.15
C ALA A 428 28.94 1.11 19.99
N LYS A 429 30.05 1.04 19.23
CA LYS A 429 30.99 2.14 19.06
C LYS A 429 30.76 2.82 17.71
N VAL A 430 30.62 4.14 17.74
CA VAL A 430 30.55 5.00 16.55
C VAL A 430 31.88 5.75 16.43
N THR A 431 32.53 5.59 15.28
CA THR A 431 33.81 6.28 14.98
C THR A 431 33.59 7.20 13.77
N LYS A 432 33.83 8.52 13.98
CA LYS A 432 33.72 9.51 12.90
C LYS A 432 34.97 9.45 12.01
N VAL A 433 34.75 9.48 10.69
CA VAL A 433 35.80 9.53 9.69
C VAL A 433 35.87 10.93 9.08
N THR A 434 37.10 11.51 9.04
CA THR A 434 37.30 12.80 8.40
C THR A 434 37.33 12.65 6.89
N THR A 435 36.47 13.38 6.19
CA THR A 435 36.34 13.38 4.73
C THR A 435 36.61 14.79 4.18
N LYS A 436 36.97 14.86 2.88
CA LYS A 436 37.22 16.14 2.19
C LYS A 436 35.96 16.82 1.69
N SER A 437 34.89 16.05 1.47
CA SER A 437 33.59 16.51 0.99
C SER A 437 32.48 15.79 1.73
N GLU A 438 31.22 16.23 1.56
CA GLU A 438 30.05 15.62 2.17
C GLU A 438 29.79 14.22 1.59
N ALA A 439 29.80 13.19 2.45
CA ALA A 439 29.46 11.83 2.06
C ALA A 439 27.94 11.69 1.81
N ARG A 440 27.57 11.03 0.72
CA ARG A 440 26.16 10.84 0.31
C ARG A 440 25.77 9.38 0.09
N ALA A 441 26.71 8.55 -0.33
CA ALA A 441 26.47 7.14 -0.60
C ALA A 441 27.65 6.29 -0.16
N VAL A 442 27.38 5.08 0.30
CA VAL A 442 28.40 4.12 0.72
C VAL A 442 28.09 2.73 0.16
N ALA A 443 29.14 1.97 -0.15
CA ALA A 443 29.05 0.56 -0.49
C ALA A 443 30.29 -0.18 0.03
N VAL A 444 30.12 -1.46 0.38
CA VAL A 444 31.17 -2.31 0.93
C VAL A 444 31.30 -3.59 0.11
N SER A 445 32.54 -3.99 -0.19
CA SER A 445 32.86 -5.29 -0.76
C SER A 445 34.13 -5.85 -0.10
N GLY A 446 33.98 -6.87 0.72
CA GLY A 446 35.08 -7.37 1.58
C GLY A 446 35.56 -6.28 2.53
N SER A 447 36.86 -5.92 2.45
CA SER A 447 37.44 -4.81 3.21
C SER A 447 37.45 -3.47 2.45
N THR A 448 37.00 -3.45 1.19
CA THR A 448 36.96 -2.23 0.38
C THR A 448 35.64 -1.48 0.57
N VAL A 449 35.72 -0.20 0.86
CA VAL A 449 34.60 0.71 1.05
C VAL A 449 34.65 1.78 -0.03
N ALA A 450 33.57 1.92 -0.77
CA ALA A 450 33.38 3.03 -1.70
C ALA A 450 32.53 4.12 -1.04
N VAL A 451 32.95 5.35 -1.12
CA VAL A 451 32.22 6.52 -0.60
C VAL A 451 31.99 7.49 -1.75
N GLY A 452 30.74 7.82 -2.00
CA GLY A 452 30.30 8.79 -2.99
C GLY A 452 29.98 10.12 -2.34
N TYR A 453 30.38 11.19 -2.97
CA TYR A 453 30.36 12.54 -2.41
C TYR A 453 29.42 13.49 -3.19
N ALA A 454 29.08 14.59 -2.52
CA ALA A 454 28.29 15.68 -3.09
C ALA A 454 29.02 16.41 -4.23
N ASP A 455 30.37 16.38 -4.26
CA ASP A 455 31.23 16.95 -5.31
C ASP A 455 31.39 16.04 -6.54
N HIS A 456 30.52 15.02 -6.67
CA HIS A 456 30.46 14.06 -7.80
C HIS A 456 31.59 13.02 -7.81
N SER A 457 32.51 13.06 -6.87
CA SER A 457 33.62 12.10 -6.77
C SER A 457 33.22 10.85 -6.01
N VAL A 458 33.88 9.75 -6.31
CA VAL A 458 33.85 8.52 -5.52
C VAL A 458 35.26 8.19 -5.11
N HIS A 459 35.50 7.93 -3.84
CA HIS A 459 36.80 7.52 -3.30
C HIS A 459 36.70 6.14 -2.65
N LEU A 460 37.75 5.34 -2.83
CA LEU A 460 37.86 4.03 -2.23
C LEU A 460 38.72 4.07 -0.97
N TYR A 461 38.31 3.29 0.01
CA TYR A 461 38.97 3.14 1.31
C TYR A 461 39.10 1.66 1.65
N HIS A 462 40.05 1.35 2.52
CA HIS A 462 40.14 0.05 3.19
C HIS A 462 39.62 0.16 4.64
N LEU A 463 38.66 -0.68 4.98
CA LEU A 463 38.17 -0.83 6.34
C LEU A 463 39.18 -1.62 7.17
N GLN A 464 39.76 -0.97 8.18
CA GLN A 464 40.72 -1.55 9.12
C GLN A 464 40.17 -1.40 10.52
N SER A 465 39.61 -2.48 11.07
CA SER A 465 38.91 -2.48 12.35
C SER A 465 37.75 -1.46 12.35
N ASP A 466 37.92 -0.32 13.04
CA ASP A 466 36.89 0.74 13.21
C ASP A 466 37.21 2.00 12.42
N THR A 467 38.20 1.98 11.49
CA THR A 467 38.65 3.15 10.74
C THR A 467 38.73 2.89 9.23
N LEU A 468 38.67 3.94 8.46
CA LEU A 468 38.82 3.90 7.00
C LEU A 468 40.19 4.51 6.61
N VAL A 469 40.97 3.77 5.84
CA VAL A 469 42.24 4.21 5.30
C VAL A 469 42.09 4.40 3.79
N ALA A 470 42.46 5.56 3.25
CA ALA A 470 42.33 5.86 1.84
C ALA A 470 43.13 4.86 0.96
N ALA A 471 42.47 4.27 -0.02
CA ALA A 471 43.10 3.33 -0.98
C ALA A 471 43.84 4.05 -2.11
N GLY A 472 43.71 5.38 -2.23
CA GLY A 472 44.33 6.16 -3.31
C GLY A 472 43.61 6.07 -4.67
N VAL A 473 42.48 5.38 -4.74
CA VAL A 473 41.67 5.22 -5.96
C VAL A 473 40.49 6.16 -5.93
N SER A 474 40.21 6.86 -7.04
CA SER A 474 39.09 7.76 -7.18
C SER A 474 38.46 7.71 -8.57
N MET A 475 37.16 8.02 -8.65
CA MET A 475 36.36 8.12 -9.86
C MET A 475 35.71 9.50 -9.93
N THR A 476 35.72 10.16 -11.08
CA THR A 476 35.22 11.54 -11.28
C THR A 476 34.36 11.70 -12.53
N ALA A 477 33.91 10.60 -13.14
CA ALA A 477 33.18 10.62 -14.42
C ALA A 477 31.66 10.95 -14.25
N ASN A 478 31.14 10.98 -13.01
CA ASN A 478 29.78 11.44 -12.73
C ASN A 478 29.69 12.97 -12.84
N THR A 479 28.48 13.50 -13.03
CA THR A 479 28.25 14.92 -13.30
C THR A 479 27.40 15.61 -12.25
N ARG A 480 26.83 14.84 -11.34
CA ARG A 480 26.00 15.28 -10.21
C ARG A 480 26.41 14.52 -8.94
N GLU A 481 25.89 14.94 -7.79
CA GLU A 481 26.10 14.25 -6.51
C GLU A 481 25.82 12.75 -6.63
N ILE A 482 26.64 11.94 -6.01
CA ILE A 482 26.49 10.50 -5.97
C ILE A 482 25.33 10.16 -5.04
N THR A 483 24.41 9.32 -5.52
CA THR A 483 23.21 8.94 -4.76
C THR A 483 23.18 7.47 -4.38
N ARG A 484 23.83 6.61 -5.19
CA ARG A 484 23.91 5.16 -4.97
C ARG A 484 25.23 4.60 -5.48
N LEU A 485 25.71 3.61 -4.75
CA LEU A 485 26.90 2.83 -5.09
C LEU A 485 26.58 1.35 -4.97
N ALA A 486 27.11 0.53 -5.87
CA ALA A 486 27.00 -0.91 -5.79
C ALA A 486 28.23 -1.59 -6.41
N PHE A 487 28.88 -2.47 -5.65
CA PHE A 487 29.91 -3.37 -6.14
C PHE A 487 29.29 -4.59 -6.80
N THR A 488 29.97 -5.14 -7.82
CA THR A 488 29.72 -6.52 -8.29
C THR A 488 29.98 -7.52 -7.16
N HIS A 489 29.37 -8.69 -7.21
CA HIS A 489 29.54 -9.73 -6.20
C HIS A 489 31.00 -10.20 -6.06
N ASN A 490 31.78 -10.15 -7.16
CA ASN A 490 33.21 -10.45 -7.15
C ASN A 490 34.09 -9.24 -6.73
N GLY A 491 33.51 -8.08 -6.47
CA GLY A 491 34.19 -6.86 -6.05
C GLY A 491 35.04 -6.17 -7.13
N GLN A 492 35.00 -6.60 -8.39
CA GLN A 492 35.87 -6.09 -9.45
C GLN A 492 35.37 -4.77 -10.05
N LEU A 493 34.06 -4.59 -10.14
CA LEU A 493 33.44 -3.38 -10.70
C LEU A 493 32.61 -2.66 -9.64
N LEU A 494 32.54 -1.34 -9.78
CA LEU A 494 31.71 -0.45 -8.98
C LEU A 494 30.83 0.37 -9.91
N ALA A 495 29.52 0.34 -9.68
CA ALA A 495 28.56 1.23 -10.31
C ALA A 495 28.27 2.41 -9.39
N ALA A 496 28.30 3.61 -9.94
CA ALA A 496 27.99 4.87 -9.25
C ALA A 496 26.86 5.60 -9.98
N GLY A 497 25.69 5.68 -9.33
CA GLY A 497 24.52 6.41 -9.80
C GLY A 497 24.47 7.81 -9.21
N ASP A 498 24.04 8.79 -10.01
CA ASP A 498 23.99 10.19 -9.58
C ASP A 498 22.55 10.78 -9.56
N ALA A 499 22.42 11.98 -9.04
CA ALA A 499 21.16 12.70 -8.93
C ALA A 499 20.56 13.15 -10.27
N GLY A 500 21.35 13.08 -11.35
CA GLY A 500 20.90 13.41 -12.71
C GLY A 500 20.41 12.19 -13.51
N GLY A 501 20.50 10.97 -12.93
CA GLY A 501 20.07 9.74 -13.61
C GLY A 501 21.18 9.06 -14.42
N LYS A 502 22.42 9.54 -14.33
CA LYS A 502 23.58 8.91 -14.97
C LYS A 502 24.19 7.86 -14.06
N ILE A 503 24.61 6.76 -14.64
CA ILE A 503 25.34 5.68 -13.96
C ILE A 503 26.68 5.48 -14.66
N VAL A 504 27.75 5.49 -13.87
CA VAL A 504 29.13 5.21 -14.33
C VAL A 504 29.58 3.90 -13.71
N VAL A 505 30.16 3.03 -14.51
CA VAL A 505 30.79 1.79 -14.04
C VAL A 505 32.30 1.92 -14.23
N ALA A 506 33.04 1.59 -13.19
CA ALA A 506 34.51 1.61 -13.21
C ALA A 506 35.07 0.37 -12.50
N ARG A 507 36.36 0.10 -12.78
CA ARG A 507 37.14 -0.92 -12.08
C ARG A 507 37.41 -0.48 -10.65
N ALA A 508 37.20 -1.36 -9.71
CA ALA A 508 37.36 -1.07 -8.28
C ALA A 508 38.85 -0.95 -7.87
N ASP A 509 39.75 -1.60 -8.61
CA ASP A 509 41.20 -1.60 -8.32
C ASP A 509 41.93 -0.35 -8.83
N THR A 510 41.53 0.17 -10.00
CA THR A 510 42.20 1.28 -10.68
C THR A 510 41.40 2.57 -10.74
N GLY A 511 40.09 2.53 -10.58
CA GLY A 511 39.17 3.64 -10.81
C GLY A 511 38.92 3.92 -12.32
N GLU A 512 39.46 3.09 -13.22
CA GLU A 512 39.30 3.24 -14.67
C GLU A 512 37.84 3.05 -15.07
N THR A 513 37.30 3.98 -15.85
CA THR A 513 35.92 3.93 -16.33
C THR A 513 35.73 2.82 -17.37
N VAL A 514 34.89 1.84 -17.07
CA VAL A 514 34.46 0.79 -17.98
C VAL A 514 33.38 1.32 -18.92
N THR A 515 32.38 2.01 -18.38
CA THR A 515 31.34 2.70 -19.15
C THR A 515 30.75 3.90 -18.39
N ALA A 516 30.44 4.95 -19.14
CA ALA A 516 29.69 6.12 -18.70
C ALA A 516 28.43 6.35 -19.56
N ARG A 517 27.97 5.30 -20.29
CA ARG A 517 26.87 5.39 -21.27
C ARG A 517 25.50 5.03 -20.69
N TRP A 518 25.43 4.66 -19.42
CA TRP A 518 24.18 4.34 -18.77
C TRP A 518 23.48 5.62 -18.27
N GLY A 519 22.78 6.31 -19.18
CA GLY A 519 22.14 7.60 -18.93
C GLY A 519 20.71 7.67 -19.48
N ALA A 520 19.89 6.62 -19.27
CA ALA A 520 18.51 6.61 -19.75
C ALA A 520 17.48 7.00 -18.68
N HIS A 521 17.87 7.07 -17.42
CA HIS A 521 17.05 7.70 -16.38
C HIS A 521 17.07 9.22 -16.51
N THR A 522 15.96 9.86 -16.15
CA THR A 522 15.77 11.32 -16.21
C THR A 522 15.77 11.98 -14.85
N ALA A 523 15.93 11.20 -13.78
CA ALA A 523 15.87 11.66 -12.41
C ALA A 523 16.83 10.85 -11.50
N ARG A 524 16.93 11.26 -10.23
CA ARG A 524 17.79 10.68 -9.19
C ARG A 524 17.69 9.16 -9.13
N ILE A 525 18.86 8.49 -9.15
CA ILE A 525 18.97 7.04 -8.95
C ILE A 525 18.74 6.73 -7.45
N TYR A 526 17.82 5.81 -7.18
CA TYR A 526 17.54 5.35 -5.82
C TYR A 526 18.05 3.94 -5.52
N GLY A 527 18.07 3.06 -6.51
CA GLY A 527 18.53 1.69 -6.34
C GLY A 527 19.51 1.27 -7.43
N LEU A 528 20.50 0.49 -7.06
CA LEU A 528 21.45 -0.19 -7.94
C LEU A 528 21.69 -1.59 -7.40
N ALA A 529 21.61 -2.60 -8.25
CA ALA A 529 21.90 -3.99 -7.90
C ALA A 529 22.61 -4.68 -9.06
N TRP A 530 23.47 -5.64 -8.75
CA TRP A 530 24.15 -6.48 -9.71
C TRP A 530 23.55 -7.88 -9.76
N SER A 531 23.51 -8.47 -10.94
CA SER A 531 23.18 -9.88 -11.10
C SER A 531 24.32 -10.77 -10.55
N SER A 532 23.98 -11.99 -10.15
CA SER A 532 24.95 -12.93 -9.58
C SER A 532 26.09 -13.32 -10.54
N ASP A 533 25.86 -13.20 -11.86
CA ASP A 533 26.88 -13.44 -12.90
C ASP A 533 27.83 -12.23 -13.12
N ASN A 534 27.56 -11.09 -12.46
CA ASN A 534 28.29 -9.83 -12.60
C ASN A 534 28.28 -9.21 -14.01
N GLN A 535 27.36 -9.65 -14.89
CA GLN A 535 27.28 -9.16 -16.26
C GLN A 535 26.18 -8.13 -16.47
N HIS A 536 25.16 -8.16 -15.59
CA HIS A 536 24.03 -7.25 -15.67
C HIS A 536 23.90 -6.43 -14.38
N ALA A 537 23.41 -5.22 -14.53
CA ALA A 537 23.01 -4.38 -13.41
C ALA A 537 21.58 -3.90 -13.60
N ALA A 538 20.85 -3.76 -12.50
CA ALA A 538 19.53 -3.15 -12.47
C ALA A 538 19.58 -1.81 -11.74
N SER A 539 18.82 -0.83 -12.22
CA SER A 539 18.68 0.48 -11.59
C SER A 539 17.23 0.88 -11.45
N SER A 540 16.92 1.59 -10.39
CA SER A 540 15.62 2.22 -10.12
C SER A 540 15.79 3.70 -9.82
N ALA A 541 14.83 4.54 -10.24
CA ALA A 541 14.94 5.99 -10.11
C ALA A 541 13.61 6.67 -9.79
N LEU A 542 13.70 7.95 -9.41
CA LEU A 542 12.54 8.81 -9.13
C LEU A 542 11.63 9.00 -10.35
N ASP A 543 12.11 8.75 -11.57
CA ASP A 543 11.28 8.78 -12.79
C ASP A 543 10.28 7.62 -12.89
N GLY A 544 10.28 6.71 -11.91
CA GLY A 544 9.39 5.56 -11.83
C GLY A 544 9.79 4.39 -12.72
N HIS A 545 10.91 4.47 -13.40
CA HIS A 545 11.41 3.42 -14.28
C HIS A 545 12.36 2.47 -13.55
N VAL A 546 12.41 1.24 -14.05
CA VAL A 546 13.44 0.26 -13.72
C VAL A 546 14.14 -0.14 -15.01
N ILE A 547 15.47 -0.12 -15.02
CA ILE A 547 16.27 -0.43 -16.21
C ILE A 547 17.29 -1.52 -15.87
N VAL A 548 17.37 -2.53 -16.72
CA VAL A 548 18.43 -3.55 -16.67
C VAL A 548 19.43 -3.26 -17.78
N TRP A 549 20.71 -3.28 -17.42
CA TRP A 549 21.84 -2.89 -18.24
C TRP A 549 22.77 -4.08 -18.48
N ASP A 550 23.39 -4.13 -19.65
CA ASP A 550 24.43 -5.09 -20.03
C ASP A 550 25.81 -4.41 -19.97
N VAL A 551 26.75 -5.00 -19.24
CA VAL A 551 28.12 -4.48 -19.10
C VAL A 551 28.90 -4.69 -20.38
N ALA A 552 28.77 -5.85 -21.02
CA ALA A 552 29.48 -6.20 -22.23
C ALA A 552 29.03 -5.34 -23.43
N ASN A 553 27.74 -4.98 -23.45
CA ASN A 553 27.18 -4.07 -24.45
C ASN A 553 26.44 -2.90 -23.80
N PRO A 554 27.11 -1.82 -23.40
CA PRO A 554 26.53 -0.71 -22.66
C PRO A 554 25.37 0.06 -23.32
N LEU A 555 25.12 -0.16 -24.61
CA LEU A 555 23.97 0.42 -25.31
C LEU A 555 22.74 -0.46 -25.23
N ARG A 556 22.89 -1.74 -24.87
CA ARG A 556 21.80 -2.69 -24.70
C ARG A 556 21.20 -2.54 -23.32
N LYS A 557 19.87 -2.40 -23.25
CA LYS A 557 19.14 -2.26 -22.01
C LYS A 557 17.71 -2.74 -22.16
N THR A 558 17.14 -3.24 -21.06
CA THR A 558 15.71 -3.50 -20.92
C THR A 558 15.08 -2.42 -20.06
N LEU A 559 14.14 -1.66 -20.62
CA LEU A 559 13.45 -0.58 -19.93
C LEU A 559 12.04 -1.03 -19.49
N ILE A 560 11.80 -1.06 -18.19
CA ILE A 560 10.47 -1.24 -17.58
C ILE A 560 9.92 0.15 -17.28
N LYS A 561 9.03 0.62 -18.17
CA LYS A 561 8.43 1.96 -18.06
C LYS A 561 7.37 1.98 -16.96
N ASN A 562 7.33 3.07 -16.17
CA ASN A 562 6.32 3.30 -15.14
C ASN A 562 6.16 2.08 -14.21
N ALA A 563 7.26 1.48 -13.82
CA ALA A 563 7.26 0.34 -12.90
C ALA A 563 6.54 0.70 -11.60
N HIS A 564 6.78 1.92 -11.08
CA HIS A 564 6.16 2.42 -9.87
C HIS A 564 5.68 3.87 -10.02
N LEU A 565 4.44 4.13 -9.65
CA LEU A 565 3.87 5.48 -9.66
C LEU A 565 4.50 6.34 -8.55
N GLY A 566 5.11 7.45 -8.92
CA GLY A 566 5.74 8.38 -7.97
C GLY A 566 7.20 8.10 -7.66
N GLY A 567 7.80 7.07 -8.27
CA GLY A 567 9.21 6.73 -8.16
C GLY A 567 9.47 5.29 -7.74
N ALA A 568 10.49 4.67 -8.33
CA ALA A 568 10.97 3.35 -7.94
C ALA A 568 12.10 3.51 -6.89
N SER A 569 11.85 3.05 -5.66
CA SER A 569 12.74 3.28 -4.51
C SER A 569 13.88 2.29 -4.40
N SER A 570 13.67 1.04 -4.82
CA SER A 570 14.71 0.00 -4.76
C SER A 570 14.53 -1.04 -5.87
N VAL A 571 15.61 -1.75 -6.17
CA VAL A 571 15.63 -2.89 -7.09
C VAL A 571 16.67 -3.91 -6.61
N ALA A 572 16.36 -5.19 -6.77
CA ALA A 572 17.31 -6.28 -6.49
C ALA A 572 17.11 -7.44 -7.48
N PHE A 573 18.17 -8.22 -7.74
CA PHE A 573 18.07 -9.46 -8.48
C PHE A 573 17.71 -10.61 -7.53
N VAL A 574 16.64 -11.33 -7.83
CA VAL A 574 16.27 -12.59 -7.19
C VAL A 574 17.10 -13.74 -7.75
N ASP A 575 17.22 -13.74 -9.07
CA ASP A 575 18.07 -14.62 -9.89
C ASP A 575 18.48 -13.87 -11.17
N PRO A 576 19.32 -14.43 -12.06
CA PRO A 576 19.79 -13.72 -13.26
C PRO A 576 18.67 -13.27 -14.23
N GLN A 577 17.48 -13.87 -14.15
CA GLN A 577 16.34 -13.57 -15.02
C GLN A 577 15.17 -12.89 -14.29
N THR A 578 15.25 -12.76 -12.97
CA THR A 578 14.16 -12.23 -12.15
C THR A 578 14.66 -11.08 -11.29
N ILE A 579 13.98 -9.93 -11.37
CA ILE A 579 14.23 -8.79 -10.49
C ILE A 579 12.99 -8.47 -9.67
N VAL A 580 13.21 -7.95 -8.47
CA VAL A 580 12.18 -7.35 -7.64
C VAL A 580 12.40 -5.85 -7.55
N SER A 581 11.31 -5.08 -7.60
CA SER A 581 11.34 -3.63 -7.42
C SER A 581 10.27 -3.17 -6.44
N THR A 582 10.55 -2.06 -5.76
CA THR A 582 9.65 -1.41 -4.81
C THR A 582 9.53 0.07 -5.12
N GLY A 583 8.45 0.72 -4.68
CA GLY A 583 8.28 2.12 -5.01
C GLY A 583 7.37 2.94 -4.11
N ALA A 584 7.20 4.19 -4.49
CA ALA A 584 6.38 5.17 -3.80
C ALA A 584 4.87 4.83 -3.81
N ASP A 585 4.44 3.94 -4.68
CA ASP A 585 3.10 3.35 -4.70
C ASP A 585 2.85 2.36 -3.56
N GLY A 586 3.89 1.99 -2.78
CA GLY A 586 3.81 1.02 -1.69
C GLY A 586 3.76 -0.44 -2.15
N GLY A 587 3.91 -0.69 -3.44
CA GLY A 587 3.87 -2.02 -4.04
C GLY A 587 5.24 -2.69 -4.15
N VAL A 588 5.22 -4.03 -4.18
CA VAL A 588 6.37 -4.88 -4.51
C VAL A 588 6.05 -5.62 -5.81
N LYS A 589 6.89 -5.44 -6.83
CA LYS A 589 6.67 -6.02 -8.17
C LYS A 589 7.83 -6.92 -8.55
N VAL A 590 7.51 -8.12 -9.03
CA VAL A 590 8.47 -9.11 -9.52
C VAL A 590 8.39 -9.15 -11.05
N TRP A 591 9.53 -9.09 -11.70
CA TRP A 591 9.63 -9.01 -13.15
C TRP A 591 10.54 -10.09 -13.70
N THR A 592 10.05 -10.84 -14.66
CA THR A 592 10.90 -11.70 -15.49
C THR A 592 11.53 -10.87 -16.60
N ILE A 593 12.86 -10.87 -16.66
CA ILE A 593 13.65 -10.22 -17.70
C ILE A 593 13.95 -11.27 -18.78
N GLN A 594 13.54 -11.01 -20.01
CA GLN A 594 14.05 -11.78 -21.14
C GLN A 594 15.54 -11.49 -21.25
N CYS A 595 16.38 -12.53 -21.28
CA CYS A 595 17.84 -12.40 -21.40
C CYS A 595 18.21 -11.38 -22.46
N ILE A 596 18.95 -10.38 -22.00
CA ILE A 596 19.50 -9.34 -22.88
C ILE A 596 20.62 -9.95 -23.70
#